data_c400387e14d834cc588b9bd3a2a26a6f
#
_entry.id   c400387e14d834cc588b9bd3a2a26a6f
#
_cell.length_a   1.000
_cell.length_b   1.000
_cell.length_c   1.000
_cell.angle_alpha   90.00
_cell.angle_beta   90.00
_cell.angle_gamma   90.00
#
_symmetry.space_group_name_H-M   'P 1'
#
loop_
_entity.id
_entity.type
_entity.pdbx_description
1 polymer ?
#
loop_
_entity_poly.entity_id
_entity_poly.type
_entity_poly.pdbx_seq_one_letter_code
_entity_poly.pdbx_strand_id
1 'polypeptide(L)'
;IDVVDNHWIALWFGLNQIQKIIKRAEYYLYTRRTVNPIDIYTSGNLDNSIYQYMLLIAVDNKIAPIERGIYVGHNMITIDLRSSLPSVFLRPHAQHGLVIQRNRHQTQEAFDIDRNIVAIIRLRIDKVASWIGEGRLLTNSNLFPSPAYDYGYEILLERNDLFKNAYHKIAQYI
;
A
#
# COMPACT_ATOMS: atom_id res chain seq x y z
N ILE A 1 4.56 -1.30 9.00
CA ILE A 1 3.27 -1.01 8.34
C ILE A 1 3.57 -0.19 7.10
N ASP A 2 3.07 -0.64 5.95
CA ASP A 2 3.19 0.09 4.70
C ASP A 2 2.06 1.12 4.61
N VAL A 3 2.40 2.34 4.25
CA VAL A 3 1.48 3.47 4.08
C VAL A 3 1.85 4.24 2.81
N VAL A 4 0.97 5.13 2.38
CA VAL A 4 1.19 6.00 1.23
C VAL A 4 0.83 7.45 1.60
N ASP A 5 1.54 8.42 1.04
CA ASP A 5 1.26 9.85 1.25
C ASP A 5 0.37 10.47 0.15
N ASN A 6 -0.20 9.63 -0.70
CA ASN A 6 -1.09 10.03 -1.78
C ASN A 6 -2.47 9.39 -1.60
N HIS A 7 -3.48 10.21 -1.37
CA HIS A 7 -4.85 9.74 -1.13
C HIS A 7 -5.46 9.00 -2.33
N TRP A 8 -5.13 9.36 -3.57
CA TRP A 8 -5.62 8.64 -4.75
C TRP A 8 -5.06 7.23 -4.82
N ILE A 9 -3.78 7.05 -4.48
CA ILE A 9 -3.14 5.74 -4.40
C ILE A 9 -3.73 4.94 -3.25
N ALA A 10 -3.95 5.56 -2.08
CA ALA A 10 -4.63 4.92 -0.96
C ALA A 10 -6.03 4.43 -1.34
N LEU A 11 -6.81 5.25 -2.05
CA LEU A 11 -8.14 4.88 -2.55
C LEU A 11 -8.04 3.73 -3.57
N TRP A 12 -7.04 3.75 -4.44
CA TRP A 12 -6.84 2.66 -5.40
C TRP A 12 -6.58 1.32 -4.69
N PHE A 13 -5.70 1.29 -3.68
CA PHE A 13 -5.47 0.10 -2.87
C PHE A 13 -6.73 -0.34 -2.11
N GLY A 14 -7.51 0.60 -1.60
CA GLY A 14 -8.79 0.30 -0.95
C GLY A 14 -9.83 -0.32 -1.90
N LEU A 15 -9.83 0.08 -3.17
CA LEU A 15 -10.74 -0.45 -4.20
C LEU A 15 -10.29 -1.78 -4.80
N ASN A 16 -9.04 -2.15 -4.64
CA ASN A 16 -8.49 -3.35 -5.23
C ASN A 16 -8.07 -4.32 -4.11
N GLN A 17 -8.21 -5.60 -4.38
CA GLN A 17 -7.77 -6.65 -3.47
C GLN A 17 -6.78 -7.56 -4.17
N ILE A 18 -5.79 -8.01 -3.43
CA ILE A 18 -4.84 -8.97 -3.92
C ILE A 18 -5.47 -10.37 -3.99
N GLN A 19 -5.31 -11.04 -5.10
CA GLN A 19 -5.73 -12.42 -5.29
C GLN A 19 -4.53 -13.26 -5.70
N LYS A 20 -4.39 -14.42 -5.07
CA LYS A 20 -3.42 -15.42 -5.46
C LYS A 20 -4.01 -16.26 -6.59
N ILE A 21 -3.32 -16.34 -7.69
CA ILE A 21 -3.72 -17.15 -8.84
C ILE A 21 -2.67 -18.24 -9.06
N ILE A 22 -3.14 -19.48 -9.13
CA ILE A 22 -2.31 -20.66 -9.39
C ILE A 22 -2.74 -21.21 -10.75
N LYS A 23 -1.89 -21.03 -11.75
CA LYS A 23 -2.05 -21.67 -13.07
C LYS A 23 -0.78 -22.49 -13.34
N ARG A 24 0.03 -22.08 -14.33
CA ARG A 24 1.35 -22.71 -14.59
C ARG A 24 2.42 -22.25 -13.60
N ALA A 25 2.24 -21.07 -13.03
CA ALA A 25 3.06 -20.51 -11.96
C ALA A 25 2.16 -19.81 -10.95
N GLU A 26 2.64 -19.69 -9.71
CA GLU A 26 1.97 -18.89 -8.69
C GLU A 26 2.27 -17.42 -8.93
N TYR A 27 1.23 -16.58 -8.95
CA TYR A 27 1.36 -15.13 -9.04
C TYR A 27 0.21 -14.44 -8.33
N TYR A 28 0.40 -13.17 -8.02
CA TYR A 28 -0.58 -12.32 -7.36
C TYR A 28 -1.11 -11.27 -8.33
N LEU A 29 -2.41 -11.02 -8.29
CA LEU A 29 -3.09 -10.04 -9.12
C LEU A 29 -3.94 -9.14 -8.22
N TYR A 30 -3.87 -7.84 -8.44
CA TYR A 30 -4.82 -6.90 -7.87
C TYR A 30 -6.07 -6.84 -8.76
N THR A 31 -7.20 -7.19 -8.19
CA THR A 31 -8.50 -7.17 -8.86
C THR A 31 -9.41 -6.16 -8.19
N ARG A 32 -10.24 -5.49 -8.98
CA ARG A 32 -11.20 -4.53 -8.44
C ARG A 32 -12.23 -5.22 -7.56
N ARG A 33 -12.50 -4.65 -6.41
CA ARG A 33 -13.63 -5.07 -5.56
C ARG A 33 -14.93 -4.69 -6.26
N THR A 34 -15.82 -5.65 -6.38
CA THR A 34 -17.18 -5.43 -6.90
C THR A 34 -18.14 -5.48 -5.72
N VAL A 35 -19.05 -4.52 -5.67
CA VAL A 35 -20.18 -4.55 -4.74
C VAL A 35 -21.35 -5.16 -5.48
N ASN A 36 -21.88 -6.26 -4.97
CA ASN A 36 -23.08 -6.84 -5.56
C ASN A 36 -24.27 -5.88 -5.31
N PRO A 37 -25.00 -5.42 -6.34
CA PRO A 37 -26.14 -4.54 -6.17
C PRO A 37 -27.20 -5.10 -5.18
N ILE A 38 -27.34 -6.41 -5.09
CA ILE A 38 -28.29 -7.06 -4.17
C ILE A 38 -27.88 -6.82 -2.71
N ASP A 39 -26.59 -6.81 -2.40
CA ASP A 39 -26.10 -6.61 -1.03
C ASP A 39 -26.39 -5.19 -0.52
N ILE A 40 -26.53 -4.22 -1.42
CA ILE A 40 -26.90 -2.83 -1.07
C ILE A 40 -28.32 -2.74 -0.52
N TYR A 41 -29.23 -3.58 -1.00
CA TYR A 41 -30.66 -3.48 -0.70
C TYR A 41 -31.14 -4.49 0.36
N THR A 42 -30.42 -5.60 0.55
CA THR A 42 -30.89 -6.71 1.40
C THR A 42 -30.31 -6.72 2.80
N SER A 43 -29.17 -6.09 3.01
CA SER A 43 -28.53 -6.08 4.33
C SER A 43 -29.02 -4.90 5.16
N GLY A 44 -30.06 -5.13 5.97
CA GLY A 44 -30.42 -4.25 7.08
C GLY A 44 -29.29 -4.10 8.12
N ASN A 45 -28.28 -4.94 8.07
CA ASN A 45 -26.98 -4.78 8.73
C ASN A 45 -26.01 -4.19 7.70
N LEU A 46 -25.47 -3.02 8.01
CA LEU A 46 -24.39 -2.33 7.28
C LEU A 46 -23.22 -3.29 7.08
N ASP A 47 -23.29 -4.08 6.01
CA ASP A 47 -22.29 -5.08 5.71
C ASP A 47 -20.98 -4.35 5.33
N ASN A 48 -19.90 -4.71 6.01
CA ASN A 48 -18.56 -4.18 5.76
C ASN A 48 -18.09 -4.40 4.32
N SER A 49 -18.78 -5.23 3.53
CA SER A 49 -18.48 -5.46 2.11
C SER A 49 -18.69 -4.23 1.23
N ILE A 50 -19.55 -3.28 1.64
CA ILE A 50 -19.90 -2.07 0.87
C ILE A 50 -18.96 -0.91 1.19
N TYR A 51 -18.29 -0.96 2.34
CA TYR A 51 -17.46 0.12 2.82
C TYR A 51 -15.99 -0.28 2.87
N GLN A 52 -15.13 0.70 2.62
CA GLN A 52 -13.70 0.65 2.86
C GLN A 52 -13.34 1.76 3.84
N TYR A 53 -12.35 1.51 4.67
CA TYR A 53 -11.86 2.50 5.63
C TYR A 53 -10.48 2.99 5.20
N MET A 54 -10.29 4.30 5.21
CA MET A 54 -9.00 4.94 5.05
C MET A 54 -8.59 5.55 6.38
N LEU A 55 -7.44 5.14 6.88
CA LEU A 55 -6.87 5.67 8.12
C LEU A 55 -5.90 6.80 7.76
N LEU A 56 -6.09 7.97 8.36
CA LEU A 56 -5.13 9.06 8.30
C LEU A 56 -4.23 8.97 9.53
N ILE A 57 -2.94 8.78 9.29
CA ILE A 57 -1.96 8.58 10.33
C ILE A 57 -1.04 9.80 10.37
N ALA A 58 -0.95 10.45 11.53
CA ALA A 58 0.04 11.49 11.76
C ALA A 58 1.41 10.86 11.91
N VAL A 59 2.37 11.35 11.13
CA VAL A 59 3.79 11.01 11.26
C VAL A 59 4.56 12.21 11.77
N ASP A 60 5.56 11.98 12.62
CA ASP A 60 6.42 13.05 13.11
C ASP A 60 7.46 13.38 12.04
N ASN A 61 7.15 14.41 11.23
CA ASN A 61 7.99 14.88 10.14
C ASN A 61 8.77 16.17 10.48
N LYS A 62 8.62 16.68 11.70
CA LYS A 62 9.31 17.92 12.14
C LYS A 62 10.78 17.68 12.51
N ILE A 63 11.17 16.42 12.61
CA ILE A 63 12.53 16.02 12.94
C ILE A 63 13.33 15.98 11.65
N ALA A 64 14.52 16.56 11.66
CA ALA A 64 15.43 16.43 10.54
C ALA A 64 15.71 14.94 10.28
N PRO A 65 15.78 14.50 9.02
CA PRO A 65 16.10 13.13 8.71
C PRO A 65 17.49 12.79 9.24
N ILE A 66 17.64 11.65 9.91
CA ILE A 66 18.93 11.14 10.36
C ILE A 66 19.76 10.71 9.14
N GLU A 67 19.09 10.09 8.19
CA GLU A 67 19.62 9.72 6.88
C GLU A 67 18.58 10.08 5.82
N ARG A 68 18.99 10.08 4.56
CA ARG A 68 18.10 10.40 3.46
C ARG A 68 16.82 9.53 3.51
N GLY A 69 15.69 10.17 3.72
CA GLY A 69 14.36 9.53 3.76
C GLY A 69 14.04 8.81 5.07
N ILE A 70 14.91 8.86 6.10
CA ILE A 70 14.66 8.20 7.39
C ILE A 70 14.44 9.26 8.48
N TYR A 71 13.25 9.27 9.04
CA TYR A 71 12.81 10.20 10.07
C TYR A 71 12.56 9.43 11.37
N VAL A 72 13.29 9.79 12.43
CA VAL A 72 13.20 9.11 13.72
C VAL A 72 12.50 10.02 14.72
N GLY A 73 11.23 9.73 14.97
CA GLY A 73 10.44 10.36 16.02
C GLY A 73 10.56 9.63 17.35
N HIS A 74 9.89 10.16 18.38
CA HIS A 74 9.93 9.58 19.72
C HIS A 74 9.38 8.14 19.76
N ASN A 75 8.22 7.91 19.18
CA ASN A 75 7.55 6.60 19.20
C ASN A 75 7.66 5.84 17.88
N MET A 76 7.99 6.54 16.80
CA MET A 76 7.85 6.05 15.44
C MET A 76 9.08 6.41 14.60
N ILE A 77 9.47 5.47 13.74
CA ILE A 77 10.39 5.72 12.65
C ILE A 77 9.57 5.70 11.35
N THR A 78 9.69 6.75 10.57
CA THR A 78 9.09 6.85 9.24
C THR A 78 10.18 6.78 8.19
N ILE A 79 10.01 5.90 7.21
CA ILE A 79 10.95 5.71 6.12
C ILE A 79 10.22 6.05 4.82
N ASP A 80 10.66 7.11 4.14
CA ASP A 80 10.22 7.41 2.78
C ASP A 80 11.06 6.60 1.80
N LEU A 81 10.47 5.55 1.26
CA LEU A 81 11.15 4.61 0.37
C LEU A 81 11.63 5.27 -0.93
N ARG A 82 11.01 6.37 -1.37
CA ARG A 82 11.42 7.12 -2.57
C ARG A 82 12.77 7.80 -2.36
N SER A 83 13.00 8.24 -1.15
CA SER A 83 14.23 8.96 -0.81
C SER A 83 15.31 8.05 -0.26
N SER A 84 14.95 6.99 0.47
CA SER A 84 15.87 6.08 1.14
C SER A 84 16.42 4.98 0.22
N LEU A 85 15.71 4.63 -0.85
CA LEU A 85 16.15 3.63 -1.82
C LEU A 85 16.77 4.28 -3.06
N PRO A 86 17.65 3.57 -3.76
CA PRO A 86 18.14 3.98 -5.06
C PRO A 86 16.99 4.15 -6.09
N SER A 87 17.14 5.09 -7.01
CA SER A 87 16.12 5.41 -8.02
C SER A 87 15.81 4.29 -9.01
N VAL A 88 16.59 3.23 -9.01
CA VAL A 88 16.33 2.01 -9.81
C VAL A 88 15.14 1.22 -9.29
N PHE A 89 14.68 1.47 -8.06
CA PHE A 89 13.46 0.91 -7.50
C PHE A 89 12.28 1.81 -7.85
N LEU A 90 11.57 1.53 -8.93
CA LEU A 90 10.49 2.38 -9.42
C LEU A 90 9.19 2.25 -8.60
N ARG A 91 8.92 1.10 -8.01
CA ARG A 91 7.68 0.87 -7.23
C ARG A 91 7.47 1.84 -6.08
N PRO A 92 8.47 2.11 -5.23
CA PRO A 92 8.32 3.10 -4.16
C PRO A 92 7.89 4.48 -4.67
N HIS A 93 8.42 4.89 -5.82
CA HIS A 93 8.05 6.15 -6.47
C HIS A 93 6.62 6.10 -7.02
N ALA A 94 6.28 5.04 -7.74
CA ALA A 94 4.96 4.85 -8.35
C ALA A 94 3.84 4.75 -7.29
N GLN A 95 4.13 4.10 -6.17
CA GLN A 95 3.17 3.86 -5.08
C GLN A 95 3.19 4.94 -3.99
N HIS A 96 4.10 5.93 -4.06
CA HIS A 96 4.30 6.90 -2.98
C HIS A 96 4.51 6.20 -1.61
N GLY A 97 5.35 5.16 -1.63
CA GLY A 97 5.50 4.23 -0.52
C GLY A 97 6.30 4.78 0.65
N LEU A 98 5.71 4.66 1.82
CA LEU A 98 6.37 4.90 3.10
C LEU A 98 6.21 3.67 3.99
N VAL A 99 7.17 3.48 4.89
CA VAL A 99 7.10 2.46 5.95
C VAL A 99 7.10 3.14 7.29
N ILE A 100 6.20 2.73 8.16
CA ILE A 100 6.14 3.16 9.54
C ILE A 100 6.50 1.97 10.43
N GLN A 101 7.42 2.18 11.36
CA GLN A 101 7.77 1.19 12.34
C GLN A 101 7.95 1.81 13.73
N ARG A 102 7.85 0.98 14.76
CA ARG A 102 8.11 1.38 16.14
C ARG A 102 9.57 1.79 16.32
N ASN A 103 9.80 2.87 17.05
CA ASN A 103 11.12 3.22 17.55
C ASN A 103 11.44 2.45 18.83
N ARG A 104 12.07 1.28 18.69
CA ARG A 104 12.42 0.38 19.81
C ARG A 104 13.48 0.96 20.76
N HIS A 105 14.22 1.96 20.32
CA HIS A 105 15.32 2.53 21.11
C HIS A 105 14.85 3.52 22.16
N GLN A 106 13.65 4.09 22.02
CA GLN A 106 13.16 5.13 22.92
C GLN A 106 11.98 4.69 23.79
N THR A 107 11.25 3.66 23.42
CA THR A 107 10.09 3.21 24.20
C THR A 107 10.08 1.70 24.37
N GLN A 108 9.94 1.25 25.62
CA GLN A 108 9.68 -0.16 25.96
C GLN A 108 8.17 -0.50 25.86
N GLU A 109 7.30 0.50 25.82
CA GLU A 109 5.86 0.33 25.72
C GLU A 109 5.47 -0.28 24.37
N ALA A 110 4.37 -1.00 24.33
CA ALA A 110 3.83 -1.54 23.09
C ALA A 110 3.53 -0.38 22.11
N PHE A 111 3.96 -0.52 20.86
CA PHE A 111 3.65 0.47 19.84
C PHE A 111 2.16 0.41 19.52
N ASP A 112 1.48 1.44 19.94
CA ASP A 112 0.06 1.63 19.69
C ASP A 112 -0.10 2.67 18.56
N ILE A 113 -0.32 2.18 17.35
CA ILE A 113 -0.55 3.04 16.18
C ILE A 113 -1.84 3.85 16.33
N ASP A 114 -2.78 3.39 17.15
CA ASP A 114 -4.08 4.05 17.31
C ASP A 114 -3.91 5.48 17.81
N ARG A 115 -2.88 5.74 18.61
CA ARG A 115 -2.54 7.10 19.07
C ARG A 115 -2.13 8.06 17.96
N ASN A 116 -1.74 7.53 16.82
CA ASN A 116 -1.31 8.31 15.66
C ASN A 116 -2.42 8.43 14.61
N ILE A 117 -3.55 7.72 14.78
CA ILE A 117 -4.69 7.85 13.89
C ILE A 117 -5.43 9.15 14.20
N VAL A 118 -5.35 10.11 13.28
CA VAL A 118 -6.02 11.41 13.42
C VAL A 118 -7.42 11.43 12.84
N ALA A 119 -7.70 10.53 11.90
CA ALA A 119 -9.04 10.37 11.33
C ALA A 119 -9.22 8.97 10.72
N ILE A 120 -10.47 8.51 10.76
CA ILE A 120 -10.93 7.30 10.06
C ILE A 120 -12.04 7.74 9.10
N ILE A 121 -11.79 7.59 7.80
CA ILE A 121 -12.74 7.95 6.76
C ILE A 121 -13.40 6.68 6.25
N ARG A 122 -14.72 6.57 6.42
CA ARG A 122 -15.52 5.50 5.87
C ARG A 122 -15.97 5.87 4.46
N LEU A 123 -15.67 5.04 3.50
CA LEU A 123 -15.87 5.28 2.08
C LEU A 123 -16.73 4.18 1.47
N ARG A 124 -17.78 4.55 0.74
CA ARG A 124 -18.55 3.58 -0.05
C ARG A 124 -17.77 3.22 -1.32
N ILE A 125 -17.56 1.92 -1.54
CA ILE A 125 -16.75 1.39 -2.65
C ILE A 125 -17.29 1.85 -4.00
N ASP A 126 -18.63 1.84 -4.21
CA ASP A 126 -19.26 2.29 -5.45
C ASP A 126 -19.00 3.78 -5.73
N LYS A 127 -19.03 4.63 -4.70
CA LYS A 127 -18.75 6.06 -4.85
C LYS A 127 -17.28 6.33 -5.13
N VAL A 128 -16.39 5.68 -4.39
CA VAL A 128 -14.95 5.81 -4.62
C VAL A 128 -14.58 5.28 -6.02
N ALA A 129 -15.21 4.19 -6.45
CA ALA A 129 -15.03 3.67 -7.81
C ALA A 129 -15.42 4.70 -8.88
N SER A 130 -16.49 5.44 -8.68
CA SER A 130 -16.91 6.52 -9.61
C SER A 130 -15.95 7.71 -9.60
N TRP A 131 -15.33 8.05 -8.46
CA TRP A 131 -14.36 9.15 -8.35
C TRP A 131 -13.03 8.83 -9.03
N ILE A 132 -12.50 7.62 -8.79
CA ILE A 132 -11.25 7.20 -9.44
C ILE A 132 -11.49 6.94 -10.93
N GLY A 133 -12.71 6.51 -11.28
CA GLY A 133 -13.06 6.15 -12.64
C GLY A 133 -12.20 5.00 -13.19
N GLU A 134 -12.11 4.92 -14.51
CA GLU A 134 -11.19 4.05 -15.24
C GLU A 134 -9.90 4.81 -15.63
N GLY A 135 -9.42 5.65 -14.71
CA GLY A 135 -8.29 6.53 -14.95
C GLY A 135 -7.04 5.78 -15.39
N ARG A 136 -6.44 6.23 -16.50
CA ARG A 136 -5.23 5.63 -17.06
C ARG A 136 -3.98 5.79 -16.19
N LEU A 137 -4.02 6.71 -15.21
CA LEU A 137 -2.89 7.01 -14.34
C LEU A 137 -2.76 6.04 -13.16
N LEU A 138 -3.88 5.49 -12.67
CA LEU A 138 -3.90 4.58 -11.52
C LEU A 138 -4.26 3.17 -11.99
N THR A 139 -3.32 2.52 -12.63
CA THR A 139 -3.45 1.15 -13.13
C THR A 139 -2.47 0.21 -12.41
N ASN A 140 -2.72 -1.10 -12.52
CA ASN A 140 -1.77 -2.11 -12.03
C ASN A 140 -0.37 -1.88 -12.61
N SER A 141 -0.27 -1.63 -13.92
CA SER A 141 1.02 -1.45 -14.60
C SER A 141 1.77 -0.20 -14.15
N ASN A 142 1.04 0.86 -13.80
CA ASN A 142 1.66 2.10 -13.34
C ASN A 142 2.12 2.00 -11.88
N LEU A 143 1.32 1.34 -11.02
CA LEU A 143 1.67 1.17 -9.60
C LEU A 143 2.66 0.02 -9.36
N PHE A 144 2.69 -0.95 -10.27
CA PHE A 144 3.60 -2.09 -10.22
C PHE A 144 4.40 -2.18 -11.52
N PRO A 145 5.39 -1.30 -11.74
CA PRO A 145 6.24 -1.36 -12.91
C PRO A 145 6.82 -2.76 -13.12
N SER A 146 6.86 -3.19 -14.38
CA SER A 146 7.41 -4.51 -14.76
C SER A 146 8.87 -4.62 -14.35
N PRO A 147 9.36 -5.82 -13.96
CA PRO A 147 10.79 -6.07 -13.77
C PRO A 147 11.65 -5.62 -14.95
N ALA A 148 11.11 -5.68 -16.18
CA ALA A 148 11.80 -5.18 -17.35
C ALA A 148 12.10 -3.66 -17.32
N TYR A 149 11.38 -2.90 -16.50
CA TYR A 149 11.57 -1.45 -16.30
C TYR A 149 11.99 -1.10 -14.89
N ASP A 150 11.67 -1.92 -13.90
CA ASP A 150 12.05 -1.77 -12.50
C ASP A 150 13.23 -2.68 -12.19
N TYR A 151 14.43 -2.23 -12.52
CA TYR A 151 15.65 -2.99 -12.34
C TYR A 151 15.90 -3.40 -10.88
N GLY A 152 15.53 -2.55 -9.94
CA GLY A 152 15.60 -2.88 -8.50
C GLY A 152 14.70 -4.07 -8.15
N TYR A 153 13.49 -4.12 -8.71
CA TYR A 153 12.59 -5.24 -8.50
C TYR A 153 13.06 -6.52 -9.21
N GLU A 154 13.66 -6.41 -10.38
CA GLU A 154 14.30 -7.54 -11.07
C GLU A 154 15.35 -8.21 -10.18
N ILE A 155 16.27 -7.43 -9.60
CA ILE A 155 17.29 -7.93 -8.66
C ILE A 155 16.65 -8.64 -7.46
N LEU A 156 15.56 -8.09 -6.90
CA LEU A 156 14.87 -8.72 -5.77
C LEU A 156 14.23 -10.06 -6.15
N LEU A 157 13.68 -10.16 -7.35
CA LEU A 157 13.10 -11.42 -7.84
C LEU A 157 14.16 -12.49 -8.10
N GLU A 158 15.32 -12.11 -8.63
CA GLU A 158 16.45 -13.01 -8.85
C GLU A 158 17.03 -13.57 -7.54
N ARG A 159 16.92 -12.80 -6.45
CA ARG A 159 17.41 -13.18 -5.12
C ARG A 159 16.32 -13.73 -4.20
N ASN A 160 15.14 -14.02 -4.74
CA ASN A 160 13.99 -14.43 -3.95
C ASN A 160 14.21 -15.77 -3.19
N ASP A 161 15.04 -16.65 -3.73
CA ASP A 161 15.48 -17.89 -3.09
C ASP A 161 16.22 -17.65 -1.77
N LEU A 162 17.02 -16.56 -1.69
CA LEU A 162 17.75 -16.16 -0.48
C LEU A 162 16.79 -15.70 0.64
N PHE A 163 15.61 -15.21 0.29
CA PHE A 163 14.62 -14.63 1.21
C PHE A 163 13.42 -15.56 1.47
N LYS A 164 13.46 -16.83 1.05
CA LYS A 164 12.41 -17.83 1.27
C LYS A 164 11.01 -17.33 0.91
N ASN A 165 10.84 -16.83 -0.31
CA ASN A 165 9.58 -16.29 -0.81
C ASN A 165 9.11 -14.99 -0.12
N ALA A 166 10.03 -14.17 0.39
CA ALA A 166 9.70 -12.87 0.95
C ALA A 166 9.10 -11.90 -0.09
N TYR A 167 9.36 -12.12 -1.36
CA TYR A 167 8.89 -11.28 -2.47
C TYR A 167 7.89 -12.02 -3.34
N HIS A 168 6.77 -11.37 -3.63
CA HIS A 168 5.72 -11.91 -4.46
C HIS A 168 5.76 -11.34 -5.86
N LYS A 169 5.67 -12.22 -6.84
CA LYS A 169 5.52 -11.80 -8.24
C LYS A 169 4.11 -11.27 -8.45
N ILE A 170 3.97 -9.99 -8.74
CA ILE A 170 2.70 -9.36 -9.10
C ILE A 170 2.52 -9.46 -10.61
N ALA A 171 1.47 -10.15 -11.05
CA ALA A 171 1.11 -10.20 -12.46
C ALA A 171 0.60 -8.84 -12.92
N GLN A 172 1.12 -8.38 -14.04
CA GLN A 172 0.79 -7.08 -14.61
C GLN A 172 -0.11 -7.19 -15.83
N TYR A 173 -0.06 -8.34 -16.49
CA TYR A 173 -0.81 -8.60 -17.71
C TYR A 173 -1.31 -10.05 -17.72
N ILE A 174 -2.54 -10.23 -18.02
CA ILE A 174 -3.16 -11.44 -18.50
C ILE A 174 -3.83 -11.10 -19.84
#